data_2e8ca1fc3a7abda62ffc42eb77c9c9ba
#
_entry.id   2e8ca1fc3a7abda62ffc42eb77c9c9ba
#
_cell.length_a   1.000
_cell.length_b   1.000
_cell.length_c   1.000
_cell.angle_alpha   90.00
_cell.angle_beta   90.00
_cell.angle_gamma   90.00
#
_symmetry.space_group_name_H-M   'P 1'
#
loop_
_entity.id
_entity.type
_entity.pdbx_description
1 polymer ?
#
loop_
_entity_poly.entity_id
_entity_poly.type
_entity_poly.pdbx_seq_one_letter_code
_entity_poly.pdbx_strand_id
1 'polypeptide(L)'
;MIGLDNVARHFSLIRSKDAGPFMLTIDLFFEDADSHRAFVHADVFSAARIGALYGVDARQVQTYDLADINAMKISFPRPVISGDFGDTDITGGQQYALVVDMIAGLEIEGEGPDIVVTAPSIVEGSAA
;
A
#
# COMPACT_ATOMS: atom_id res chain seq x y z
N MET A 1 -14.92 14.67 -3.61
CA MET A 1 -13.57 14.19 -3.84
C MET A 1 -13.60 12.73 -4.21
N ILE A 2 -13.11 12.46 -5.38
CA ILE A 2 -13.22 11.14 -5.98
C ILE A 2 -12.31 10.16 -5.28
N GLY A 3 -12.83 8.99 -4.97
CA GLY A 3 -12.04 7.85 -4.56
C GLY A 3 -11.72 7.71 -3.09
N LEU A 4 -11.91 8.74 -2.27
CA LEU A 4 -11.67 8.61 -0.83
C LEU A 4 -12.65 7.66 -0.15
N ASP A 5 -13.80 7.39 -0.79
CA ASP A 5 -14.73 6.41 -0.29
C ASP A 5 -14.13 5.02 -0.18
N ASN A 6 -13.27 4.63 -1.14
CA ASN A 6 -12.61 3.33 -1.09
C ASN A 6 -11.78 3.18 0.18
N VAL A 7 -11.06 4.24 0.53
CA VAL A 7 -10.23 4.22 1.73
C VAL A 7 -11.10 4.17 2.97
N ALA A 8 -12.09 5.06 3.07
CA ALA A 8 -12.94 5.17 4.25
C ALA A 8 -13.77 3.91 4.50
N ARG A 9 -14.20 3.23 3.44
CA ARG A 9 -15.07 2.05 3.56
C ARG A 9 -14.32 0.78 3.91
N HIS A 10 -13.05 0.67 3.52
CA HIS A 10 -12.34 -0.59 3.58
C HIS A 10 -11.11 -0.58 4.50
N PHE A 11 -10.72 0.57 5.00
CA PHE A 11 -9.55 0.70 5.87
C PHE A 11 -9.90 1.47 7.12
N SER A 12 -9.45 0.96 8.26
CA SER A 12 -9.59 1.67 9.54
C SER A 12 -8.40 2.60 9.77
N LEU A 13 -7.24 2.25 9.24
CA LEU A 13 -6.01 3.05 9.42
C LEU A 13 -5.01 2.68 8.34
N ILE A 14 -4.36 3.68 7.78
CA ILE A 14 -3.18 3.52 6.92
C ILE A 14 -2.12 4.47 7.45
N ARG A 15 -0.93 3.95 7.70
CA ARG A 15 0.16 4.78 8.19
C ARG A 15 1.49 4.33 7.62
N SER A 16 2.45 5.22 7.59
CA SER A 16 3.82 4.90 7.21
C SER A 16 4.79 5.45 8.25
N LYS A 17 5.94 4.81 8.35
CA LYS A 17 7.01 5.27 9.25
C LYS A 17 8.34 4.72 8.80
N ASP A 18 9.42 5.34 9.24
CA ASP A 18 10.75 4.80 9.06
C ASP A 18 10.96 3.57 9.95
N ALA A 19 11.63 2.58 9.38
CA ALA A 19 12.18 1.45 10.11
C ALA A 19 13.71 1.56 10.04
N GLY A 20 14.25 2.58 10.71
CA GLY A 20 15.62 3.02 10.54
C GLY A 20 15.72 4.00 9.37
N PRO A 21 16.92 4.57 9.10
CA PRO A 21 17.07 5.62 8.08
C PRO A 21 16.95 5.12 6.64
N PHE A 22 17.07 3.80 6.41
CA PHE A 22 17.12 3.22 5.08
C PHE A 22 15.88 2.45 4.67
N MET A 23 14.96 2.22 5.60
CA MET A 23 13.77 1.42 5.35
C MET A 23 12.52 2.20 5.66
N LEU A 24 11.48 1.93 4.88
CA LEU A 24 10.15 2.47 5.10
C LEU A 24 9.18 1.32 5.33
N THR A 25 8.25 1.50 6.25
CA THR A 25 7.19 0.54 6.50
C THR A 25 5.84 1.22 6.33
N ILE A 26 4.92 0.54 5.64
CA ILE A 26 3.53 0.96 5.51
C ILE A 26 2.67 -0.10 6.17
N ASP A 27 1.84 0.32 7.11
CA ASP A 27 0.88 -0.54 7.79
C ASP A 27 -0.52 -0.23 7.27
N LEU A 28 -1.22 -1.26 6.85
CA LEU A 28 -2.58 -1.18 6.32
C LEU A 28 -3.49 -1.97 7.24
N PHE A 29 -4.43 -1.30 7.88
CA PHE A 29 -5.41 -1.95 8.73
C PHE A 29 -6.77 -1.88 8.03
N PHE A 30 -7.31 -3.05 7.69
CA PHE A 30 -8.59 -3.13 7.00
C PHE A 30 -9.74 -2.98 7.99
N GLU A 31 -10.87 -2.50 7.50
CA GLU A 31 -12.05 -2.30 8.32
C GLU A 31 -12.58 -3.62 8.88
N ASP A 32 -12.51 -4.69 8.09
CA ASP A 32 -12.99 -6.01 8.48
C ASP A 32 -12.30 -7.11 7.66
N ALA A 33 -12.64 -8.36 7.98
CA ALA A 33 -12.04 -9.53 7.31
C ALA A 33 -12.43 -9.61 5.83
N ASP A 34 -13.63 -9.16 5.48
CA ASP A 34 -14.07 -9.20 4.08
C ASP A 34 -13.27 -8.25 3.22
N SER A 35 -13.03 -7.04 3.70
CA SER A 35 -12.17 -6.08 3.01
C SER A 35 -10.74 -6.61 2.88
N HIS A 36 -10.19 -7.13 3.97
CA HIS A 36 -8.85 -7.73 3.96
C HIS A 36 -8.74 -8.80 2.87
N ARG A 37 -9.66 -9.76 2.89
CA ARG A 37 -9.65 -10.87 1.93
C ARG A 37 -9.75 -10.37 0.49
N ALA A 38 -10.64 -9.44 0.22
CA ALA A 38 -10.86 -8.94 -1.14
C ALA A 38 -9.62 -8.25 -1.70
N PHE A 39 -8.95 -7.43 -0.89
CA PHE A 39 -7.74 -6.73 -1.32
C PHE A 39 -6.56 -7.69 -1.51
N VAL A 40 -6.40 -8.65 -0.63
CA VAL A 40 -5.35 -9.67 -0.77
C VAL A 40 -5.58 -10.53 -2.02
N HIS A 41 -6.83 -10.94 -2.25
CA HIS A 41 -7.17 -11.75 -3.42
C HIS A 41 -6.90 -11.00 -4.73
N ALA A 42 -7.16 -9.70 -4.76
CA ALA A 42 -6.90 -8.88 -5.95
C ALA A 42 -5.43 -8.51 -6.13
N ASP A 43 -4.58 -8.89 -5.18
CA ASP A 43 -3.14 -8.67 -5.24
C ASP A 43 -2.77 -7.18 -5.38
N VAL A 44 -3.55 -6.33 -4.74
CA VAL A 44 -3.40 -4.87 -4.83
C VAL A 44 -2.05 -4.41 -4.31
N PHE A 45 -1.52 -5.10 -3.30
CA PHE A 45 -0.29 -4.71 -2.63
C PHE A 45 0.87 -5.67 -2.92
N SER A 46 0.90 -6.22 -4.14
CA SER A 46 2.00 -7.08 -4.56
C SER A 46 3.33 -6.32 -4.55
N ALA A 47 4.42 -7.06 -4.41
CA ALA A 47 5.75 -6.47 -4.46
C ALA A 47 5.98 -5.72 -5.77
N ALA A 48 5.51 -6.27 -6.90
CA ALA A 48 5.65 -5.63 -8.20
C ALA A 48 4.89 -4.30 -8.26
N ARG A 49 3.67 -4.28 -7.75
CA ARG A 49 2.84 -3.08 -7.77
C ARG A 49 3.40 -1.99 -6.85
N ILE A 50 3.82 -2.36 -5.65
CA ILE A 50 4.42 -1.43 -4.69
C ILE A 50 5.77 -0.93 -5.23
N GLY A 51 6.57 -1.80 -5.80
CA GLY A 51 7.84 -1.40 -6.40
C GLY A 51 7.65 -0.37 -7.50
N ALA A 52 6.67 -0.58 -8.38
CA ALA A 52 6.36 0.37 -9.44
C ALA A 52 5.87 1.71 -8.87
N LEU A 53 5.05 1.66 -7.83
CA LEU A 53 4.47 2.86 -7.22
C LEU A 53 5.53 3.75 -6.57
N TYR A 54 6.49 3.15 -5.89
CA TYR A 54 7.53 3.88 -5.15
C TYR A 54 8.87 3.99 -5.88
N GLY A 55 8.98 3.39 -7.05
CA GLY A 55 10.22 3.44 -7.81
C GLY A 55 11.34 2.60 -7.20
N VAL A 56 11.01 1.50 -6.54
CA VAL A 56 11.98 0.58 -5.96
C VAL A 56 11.89 -0.78 -6.64
N ASP A 57 12.98 -1.55 -6.57
CA ASP A 57 13.02 -2.90 -7.12
C ASP A 57 12.04 -3.80 -6.36
N ALA A 58 11.17 -4.49 -7.10
CA ALA A 58 10.17 -5.38 -6.51
C ALA A 58 10.81 -6.45 -5.62
N ARG A 59 12.05 -6.88 -5.94
CA ARG A 59 12.75 -7.88 -5.14
C ARG A 59 13.12 -7.39 -3.75
N GLN A 60 13.08 -6.08 -3.53
CA GLN A 60 13.38 -5.47 -2.24
C GLN A 60 12.12 -5.13 -1.46
N VAL A 61 10.95 -5.35 -2.04
CA VAL A 61 9.68 -5.12 -1.37
C VAL A 61 9.28 -6.39 -0.64
N GLN A 62 9.00 -6.26 0.65
CA GLN A 62 8.53 -7.38 1.49
C GLN A 62 7.11 -7.07 1.94
N THR A 63 6.23 -8.04 1.78
CA THR A 63 4.84 -7.91 2.19
C THR A 63 4.52 -8.98 3.21
N TYR A 64 3.77 -8.59 4.24
CA TYR A 64 3.38 -9.50 5.32
C TYR A 64 1.86 -9.44 5.45
N ASP A 65 1.22 -10.60 5.30
CA ASP A 65 -0.22 -10.72 5.49
C ASP A 65 -0.49 -11.05 6.96
N LEU A 66 -1.13 -10.13 7.66
CA LEU A 66 -1.44 -10.25 9.09
C LEU A 66 -2.94 -10.50 9.24
N ALA A 67 -3.39 -11.65 8.74
CA ALA A 67 -4.82 -11.98 8.67
C ALA A 67 -5.51 -11.97 10.02
N ASP A 68 -4.80 -12.33 11.09
CA ASP A 68 -5.37 -12.38 12.44
C ASP A 68 -5.88 -11.03 12.94
N ILE A 69 -5.33 -9.95 12.42
CA ILE A 69 -5.72 -8.59 12.80
C ILE A 69 -6.23 -7.79 11.60
N ASN A 70 -6.57 -8.46 10.51
CA ASN A 70 -7.05 -7.84 9.28
C ASN A 70 -6.12 -6.73 8.79
N ALA A 71 -4.83 -7.04 8.72
CA ALA A 71 -3.82 -6.05 8.36
C ALA A 71 -2.82 -6.61 7.35
N MET A 72 -2.11 -5.70 6.71
CA MET A 72 -0.92 -6.00 5.93
C MET A 72 0.18 -5.03 6.30
N LYS A 73 1.40 -5.51 6.21
CA LYS A 73 2.59 -4.69 6.40
C LYS A 73 3.45 -4.76 5.15
N ILE A 74 3.92 -3.63 4.68
CA ILE A 74 4.78 -3.53 3.51
C ILE A 74 6.07 -2.84 3.95
N SER A 75 7.21 -3.42 3.56
CA SER A 75 8.51 -2.87 3.91
C SER A 75 9.39 -2.83 2.67
N PHE A 76 10.10 -1.73 2.46
CA PHE A 76 11.01 -1.58 1.32
C PHE A 76 12.05 -0.51 1.62
N PRO A 77 13.17 -0.50 0.88
CA PRO A 77 14.18 0.55 1.04
C PRO A 77 13.58 1.92 0.75
N ARG A 78 13.88 2.87 1.59
CA ARG A 78 13.41 4.23 1.43
C ARG A 78 14.05 4.86 0.20
N PRO A 79 13.27 5.44 -0.75
CA PRO A 79 13.85 6.06 -1.95
C PRO A 79 14.79 7.22 -1.63
N VAL A 80 14.50 7.95 -0.53
CA VAL A 80 15.37 9.00 -0.02
C VAL A 80 15.71 8.64 1.42
N ILE A 81 16.99 8.59 1.75
CA ILE A 81 17.45 8.24 3.09
C ILE A 81 16.92 9.27 4.09
N SER A 82 16.39 8.78 5.20
CA SER A 82 15.83 9.63 6.23
C SER A 82 16.86 10.65 6.74
N GLY A 83 16.47 11.92 6.71
CA GLY A 83 17.34 13.02 7.14
C GLY A 83 18.36 13.46 6.11
N ASP A 84 18.40 12.80 4.93
CA ASP A 84 19.32 13.18 3.88
C ASP A 84 18.85 14.45 3.16
N PHE A 85 19.76 15.07 2.42
CA PHE A 85 19.43 16.25 1.63
C PHE A 85 18.36 15.89 0.60
N GLY A 86 17.30 16.61 0.58
CA GLY A 86 16.16 16.29 -0.30
C GLY A 86 15.07 15.49 0.38
N ASP A 87 15.26 15.04 1.61
CA ASP A 87 14.22 14.39 2.37
C ASP A 87 13.28 15.43 2.97
N THR A 88 12.02 15.42 2.54
CA THR A 88 10.98 16.31 3.07
C THR A 88 10.11 15.62 4.13
N ASP A 89 10.41 14.37 4.47
CA ASP A 89 9.64 13.57 5.41
C ASP A 89 10.56 12.68 6.23
N ILE A 90 11.22 13.28 7.22
CA ILE A 90 12.26 12.62 8.02
C ILE A 90 11.74 11.37 8.73
N THR A 91 10.49 11.39 9.20
CA THR A 91 9.93 10.27 9.96
C THR A 91 9.28 9.20 9.07
N GLY A 92 9.15 9.47 7.78
CA GLY A 92 8.43 8.57 6.87
C GLY A 92 6.92 8.60 7.06
N GLY A 93 6.41 9.51 7.89
CA GLY A 93 5.00 9.52 8.28
C GLY A 93 4.02 9.94 7.20
N GLN A 94 4.51 10.47 6.07
CA GLN A 94 3.67 10.94 4.96
C GLN A 94 3.78 10.10 3.70
N GLN A 95 4.62 9.06 3.71
CA GLN A 95 4.86 8.25 2.52
C GLN A 95 3.66 7.39 2.12
N TYR A 96 2.72 7.19 3.01
CA TYR A 96 1.51 6.42 2.72
C TYR A 96 0.61 7.08 1.67
N ALA A 97 0.82 8.34 1.35
CA ALA A 97 -0.06 9.09 0.44
C ALA A 97 -0.16 8.44 -0.95
N LEU A 98 0.93 7.88 -1.47
CA LEU A 98 0.89 7.20 -2.76
C LEU A 98 0.00 5.96 -2.73
N VAL A 99 0.04 5.20 -1.65
CA VAL A 99 -0.84 4.05 -1.49
C VAL A 99 -2.30 4.48 -1.38
N VAL A 100 -2.58 5.55 -0.65
CA VAL A 100 -3.94 6.09 -0.55
C VAL A 100 -4.46 6.49 -1.92
N ASP A 101 -3.66 7.18 -2.72
CA ASP A 101 -4.05 7.57 -4.07
C ASP A 101 -4.30 6.35 -4.96
N MET A 102 -3.47 5.33 -4.84
CA MET A 102 -3.66 4.08 -5.58
C MET A 102 -4.99 3.43 -5.22
N ILE A 103 -5.29 3.30 -3.93
CA ILE A 103 -6.55 2.70 -3.46
C ILE A 103 -7.74 3.52 -3.95
N ALA A 104 -7.64 4.82 -3.90
CA ALA A 104 -8.70 5.72 -4.33
C ALA A 104 -9.09 5.53 -5.80
N GLY A 105 -8.15 5.10 -6.63
CA GLY A 105 -8.38 4.86 -8.04
C GLY A 105 -8.87 3.46 -8.40
N LEU A 106 -9.02 2.56 -7.43
CA LEU A 106 -9.45 1.20 -7.71
C LEU A 106 -10.96 1.12 -7.93
N GLU A 107 -11.37 0.13 -8.73
CA GLU A 107 -12.77 -0.22 -8.87
C GLU A 107 -13.12 -1.28 -7.82
N ILE A 108 -14.05 -0.94 -6.94
CA ILE A 108 -14.49 -1.83 -5.87
C ILE A 108 -16.00 -1.94 -5.93
N GLU A 109 -16.50 -3.16 -6.02
CA GLU A 109 -17.91 -3.44 -6.10
C GLU A 109 -18.32 -4.49 -5.06
N GLY A 110 -19.58 -4.46 -4.66
CA GLY A 110 -20.13 -5.44 -3.72
C GLY A 110 -19.92 -5.06 -2.27
N GLU A 111 -20.46 -5.90 -1.41
CA GLU A 111 -20.41 -5.72 0.03
C GLU A 111 -20.16 -7.07 0.70
N GLY A 112 -19.56 -7.04 1.90
CA GLY A 112 -19.32 -8.23 2.69
C GLY A 112 -18.52 -9.27 1.93
N PRO A 113 -18.97 -10.54 1.93
CA PRO A 113 -18.23 -11.60 1.25
C PRO A 113 -18.22 -11.47 -0.27
N ASP A 114 -19.03 -10.58 -0.84
CA ASP A 114 -19.13 -10.40 -2.28
C ASP A 114 -18.28 -9.23 -2.80
N ILE A 115 -17.45 -8.63 -1.97
CA ILE A 115 -16.58 -7.55 -2.39
C ILE A 115 -15.61 -8.03 -3.47
N VAL A 116 -15.57 -7.31 -4.58
CA VAL A 116 -14.63 -7.55 -5.68
C VAL A 116 -13.82 -6.29 -5.91
N VAL A 117 -12.51 -6.42 -5.81
CA VAL A 117 -11.56 -5.33 -6.07
C VAL A 117 -10.90 -5.61 -7.40
N THR A 118 -10.93 -4.63 -8.31
CA THR A 118 -10.25 -4.73 -9.60
C THR A 118 -9.08 -3.75 -9.61
N ALA A 119 -7.89 -4.30 -9.73
CA ALA A 119 -6.67 -3.51 -9.84
C ALA A 119 -6.23 -3.48 -11.30
N PRO A 120 -5.78 -2.32 -11.80
CA PRO A 120 -5.27 -2.25 -13.18
C PRO A 120 -4.01 -3.10 -13.31
N SER A 121 -3.76 -3.57 -14.53
CA SER A 121 -2.53 -4.33 -14.82
C SER A 121 -1.31 -3.45 -14.65
N ILE A 122 -0.23 -4.06 -14.14
CA ILE A 122 1.06 -3.38 -14.08
C ILE A 122 1.68 -3.44 -15.46
N VAL A 123 2.17 -2.30 -15.94
CA VAL A 123 2.89 -2.24 -17.21
C VAL A 123 4.34 -2.61 -16.94
N GLU A 124 4.68 -3.85 -17.23
CA GLU A 124 6.05 -4.33 -17.09
C GLU A 124 6.96 -3.71 -18.14
N GLY A 125 8.21 -3.56 -17.78
CA GLY A 125 9.17 -2.94 -18.67
C GLY A 125 9.16 -1.43 -18.62
N SER A 126 8.07 -0.80 -18.25
CA SER A 126 8.04 0.64 -18.04
C SER A 126 8.88 1.04 -16.84
N ALA A 127 9.10 0.12 -15.93
CA ALA A 127 9.94 0.33 -14.75
C ALA A 127 11.40 -0.02 -15.01
N ALA A 128 11.68 -0.52 -16.16
CA ALA A 128 13.04 -0.91 -16.51
C ALA A 128 13.90 0.31 -16.82
#